data_745d98b4fb616435729929aad0b4e6c3
#
_entry.id   745d98b4fb616435729929aad0b4e6c3
#
_cell.length_a   1.000
_cell.length_b   1.000
_cell.length_c   1.000
_cell.angle_alpha   90.00
_cell.angle_beta   90.00
_cell.angle_gamma   90.00
#
_symmetry.space_group_name_H-M   'P 1'
#
loop_
_entity.id
_entity.type
_entity.pdbx_description
1 polymer ?
#
loop_
_entity_poly.entity_id
_entity_poly.type
_entity_poly.pdbx_seq_one_letter_code
_entity_poly.pdbx_strand_id
1 'polypeptide(L)'
;ETYVDVVEGMQFDRGYLSPYFVTDADKMIADLENPYVLLFDKKISNLQEILPILEPVSQSGRPLLIIAEDVDGQALATLVVNKLRGGLKIAAVKAPGFGDRRKAMLEDIAILTGGTVISEERGFSLENATLDLLGTAEGITIDKDNTTIVNGSGDASAIKARVNQIKAQIDTTTSDYDKEKLQERLAKLAGGVAVLYV
;
A
#
# COMPACT_ATOMS: atom_id res chain seq x y z
N GLU A 1 -2.13 -24.62 -19.38
CA GLU A 1 -2.91 -23.60 -20.08
C GLU A 1 -2.75 -22.25 -19.39
N THR A 2 -2.42 -21.20 -20.18
CA THR A 2 -2.20 -19.83 -19.66
C THR A 2 -3.46 -19.00 -19.88
N TYR A 3 -3.93 -18.30 -18.89
CA TYR A 3 -5.07 -17.42 -19.01
C TYR A 3 -4.91 -16.15 -18.16
N VAL A 4 -5.68 -15.11 -18.49
CA VAL A 4 -5.71 -13.85 -17.76
C VAL A 4 -7.07 -13.73 -17.08
N ASP A 5 -7.06 -13.37 -15.81
CA ASP A 5 -8.26 -13.07 -15.04
C ASP A 5 -8.16 -11.65 -14.46
N VAL A 6 -9.29 -10.99 -14.30
CA VAL A 6 -9.35 -9.67 -13.67
C VAL A 6 -9.92 -9.84 -12.26
N VAL A 7 -9.14 -9.46 -11.27
CA VAL A 7 -9.51 -9.56 -9.86
C VAL A 7 -9.55 -8.18 -9.22
N GLU A 8 -10.20 -8.05 -8.07
CA GLU A 8 -10.19 -6.80 -7.32
C GLU A 8 -8.76 -6.49 -6.89
N GLY A 9 -8.39 -5.23 -6.99
CA GLY A 9 -7.06 -4.80 -6.63
C GLY A 9 -6.74 -3.42 -7.19
N MET A 10 -5.48 -3.04 -7.05
CA MET A 10 -5.01 -1.73 -7.50
C MET A 10 -3.55 -1.82 -7.89
N GLN A 11 -3.17 -1.13 -8.97
CA GLN A 11 -1.78 -0.93 -9.32
C GLN A 11 -1.48 0.56 -9.31
N PHE A 12 -0.36 0.93 -8.71
CA PHE A 12 0.12 2.31 -8.75
C PHE A 12 1.62 2.36 -9.05
N ASP A 13 2.05 3.50 -9.60
CA ASP A 13 3.40 3.70 -10.13
C ASP A 13 4.42 4.08 -9.07
N ARG A 14 4.62 3.19 -8.09
CA ARG A 14 5.68 3.29 -7.09
C ARG A 14 6.37 1.95 -6.97
N GLY A 15 7.67 1.93 -7.11
CA GLY A 15 8.48 0.74 -6.90
C GLY A 15 9.04 0.66 -5.49
N TYR A 16 9.73 -0.44 -5.19
CA TYR A 16 10.37 -0.61 -3.89
C TYR A 16 11.44 0.47 -3.65
N LEU A 17 11.57 0.90 -2.40
CA LEU A 17 12.57 1.90 -2.02
C LEU A 17 14.00 1.35 -2.01
N SER A 18 14.15 0.04 -2.00
CA SER A 18 15.45 -0.62 -2.10
C SER A 18 15.33 -1.92 -2.90
N PRO A 19 16.27 -2.19 -3.82
CA PRO A 19 16.29 -3.46 -4.54
C PRO A 19 16.55 -4.66 -3.63
N TYR A 20 17.04 -4.45 -2.42
CA TYR A 20 17.26 -5.52 -1.46
C TYR A 20 15.96 -6.07 -0.86
N PHE A 21 14.82 -5.42 -1.11
CA PHE A 21 13.51 -5.95 -0.70
C PHE A 21 13.01 -7.08 -1.61
N VAL A 22 13.66 -7.35 -2.75
CA VAL A 22 13.20 -8.39 -3.67
C VAL A 22 13.20 -9.77 -3.02
N THR A 23 12.20 -10.57 -3.37
CA THR A 23 12.08 -11.97 -2.98
C THR A 23 12.50 -12.90 -4.12
N ASP A 24 12.46 -12.43 -5.35
CA ASP A 24 12.90 -13.12 -6.55
C ASP A 24 13.95 -12.26 -7.26
N ALA A 25 15.21 -12.62 -7.07
CA ALA A 25 16.34 -11.84 -7.62
C ALA A 25 16.43 -11.90 -9.14
N ASP A 26 15.98 -13.00 -9.76
CA ASP A 26 16.03 -13.15 -11.21
C ASP A 26 15.05 -12.20 -11.90
N LYS A 27 13.86 -12.05 -11.35
CA LYS A 27 12.82 -11.16 -11.88
C LYS A 27 12.88 -9.77 -11.28
N MET A 28 13.68 -9.56 -10.24
CA MET A 28 13.79 -8.30 -9.50
C MET A 28 12.43 -7.83 -9.00
N ILE A 29 11.67 -8.74 -8.40
CA ILE A 29 10.37 -8.43 -7.78
C ILE A 29 10.35 -8.82 -6.31
N ALA A 30 9.55 -8.10 -5.55
CA ALA A 30 9.14 -8.49 -4.20
C ALA A 30 7.72 -9.02 -4.29
N ASP A 31 7.53 -10.29 -3.95
CA ASP A 31 6.24 -10.96 -3.97
C ASP A 31 5.87 -11.32 -2.54
N LEU A 32 4.82 -10.67 -2.03
CA LEU A 32 4.37 -10.81 -0.65
C LEU A 32 3.04 -11.56 -0.61
N GLU A 33 3.01 -12.70 0.07
CA GLU A 33 1.79 -13.52 0.22
C GLU A 33 1.08 -13.19 1.53
N ASN A 34 -0.19 -12.84 1.45
CA ASN A 34 -1.01 -12.49 2.62
C ASN A 34 -0.38 -11.39 3.49
N PRO A 35 0.14 -10.29 2.90
CA PRO A 35 0.83 -9.29 3.67
C PRO A 35 -0.10 -8.42 4.50
N TYR A 36 0.45 -7.86 5.57
CA TYR A 36 -0.12 -6.67 6.19
C TYR A 36 0.33 -5.43 5.41
N VAL A 37 -0.51 -4.42 5.41
CA VAL A 37 -0.23 -3.13 4.77
C VAL A 37 -0.31 -2.02 5.82
N LEU A 38 0.81 -1.34 6.05
CA LEU A 38 0.89 -0.18 6.95
C LEU A 38 0.83 1.09 6.11
N LEU A 39 -0.16 1.94 6.39
CA LEU A 39 -0.37 3.19 5.66
C LEU A 39 -0.08 4.36 6.58
N PHE A 40 0.90 5.19 6.23
CA PHE A 40 1.31 6.33 7.01
C PHE A 40 1.39 7.58 6.13
N ASP A 41 0.82 8.67 6.58
CA ASP A 41 0.73 9.91 5.78
C ASP A 41 1.93 10.82 5.87
N LYS A 42 2.97 10.42 6.61
CA LYS A 42 4.20 11.17 6.80
C LYS A 42 5.42 10.34 6.47
N LYS A 43 6.59 10.95 6.63
CA LYS A 43 7.88 10.31 6.44
C LYS A 43 8.25 9.51 7.69
N ILE A 44 8.82 8.33 7.49
CA ILE A 44 9.37 7.53 8.58
C ILE A 44 10.87 7.84 8.65
N SER A 45 11.27 8.56 9.68
CA SER A 45 12.67 8.97 9.88
C SER A 45 13.35 8.19 11.00
N ASN A 46 12.58 7.72 11.96
CA ASN A 46 13.09 7.03 13.14
C ASN A 46 12.45 5.65 13.23
N LEU A 47 13.28 4.61 13.14
CA LEU A 47 12.81 3.24 13.21
C LEU A 47 12.14 2.91 14.56
N GLN A 48 12.51 3.60 15.63
CA GLN A 48 11.90 3.39 16.94
C GLN A 48 10.40 3.67 16.94
N GLU A 49 9.92 4.55 16.07
CA GLU A 49 8.49 4.83 15.94
C GLU A 49 7.70 3.62 15.43
N ILE A 50 8.35 2.79 14.61
CA ILE A 50 7.69 1.65 13.96
C ILE A 50 7.96 0.32 14.67
N LEU A 51 8.95 0.26 15.55
CA LEU A 51 9.29 -0.98 16.26
C LEU A 51 8.10 -1.62 16.97
N PRO A 52 7.22 -0.87 17.65
CA PRO A 52 6.07 -1.50 18.32
C PRO A 52 5.13 -2.28 17.40
N ILE A 53 5.02 -1.90 16.11
CA ILE A 53 4.19 -2.63 15.17
C ILE A 53 4.96 -3.74 14.46
N LEU A 54 6.28 -3.58 14.30
CA LEU A 54 7.09 -4.61 13.66
C LEU A 54 7.13 -5.91 14.46
N GLU A 55 7.13 -5.83 15.77
CA GLU A 55 7.19 -7.01 16.62
C GLU A 55 5.97 -7.92 16.45
N PRO A 56 4.71 -7.45 16.61
CA PRO A 56 3.56 -8.32 16.39
C PRO A 56 3.44 -8.79 14.92
N VAL A 57 3.86 -7.99 13.95
CA VAL A 57 3.89 -8.43 12.54
C VAL A 57 4.88 -9.59 12.38
N SER A 58 6.07 -9.47 12.94
CA SER A 58 7.08 -10.52 12.89
C SER A 58 6.57 -11.80 13.54
N GLN A 59 5.90 -11.70 14.68
CA GLN A 59 5.33 -12.84 15.38
C GLN A 59 4.21 -13.52 14.59
N SER A 60 3.49 -12.78 13.76
CA SER A 60 2.42 -13.32 12.92
C SER A 60 2.94 -14.23 11.81
N GLY A 61 4.19 -14.09 11.43
CA GLY A 61 4.79 -14.78 10.28
C GLY A 61 4.37 -14.21 8.92
N ARG A 62 3.55 -13.17 8.89
CA ARG A 62 3.08 -12.55 7.65
C ARG A 62 4.02 -11.43 7.21
N PRO A 63 4.18 -11.23 5.88
CA PRO A 63 4.96 -10.08 5.39
C PRO A 63 4.29 -8.75 5.71
N LEU A 64 5.07 -7.68 5.63
CA LEU A 64 4.59 -6.31 5.80
C LEU A 64 4.99 -5.45 4.61
N LEU A 65 4.05 -4.74 4.04
CA LEU A 65 4.32 -3.64 3.12
C LEU A 65 4.07 -2.32 3.83
N ILE A 66 5.08 -1.46 3.84
CA ILE A 66 4.96 -0.09 4.36
C ILE A 66 4.73 0.85 3.18
N ILE A 67 3.64 1.60 3.23
CA ILE A 67 3.33 2.66 2.28
C ILE A 67 3.30 3.98 3.06
N ALA A 68 4.31 4.82 2.86
CA ALA A 68 4.48 6.07 3.59
C ALA A 68 4.87 7.18 2.62
N GLU A 69 4.83 8.44 3.08
CA GLU A 69 5.33 9.56 2.27
C GLU A 69 6.76 9.30 1.82
N ASP A 70 7.60 8.84 2.73
CA ASP A 70 8.95 8.37 2.44
C ASP A 70 9.44 7.56 3.63
N VAL A 71 10.52 6.79 3.43
CA VAL A 71 11.29 6.16 4.50
C VAL A 71 12.72 6.63 4.33
N ASP A 72 13.22 7.38 5.31
CA ASP A 72 14.52 8.01 5.15
C ASP A 72 15.68 7.00 5.29
N GLY A 73 16.87 7.46 4.88
CA GLY A 73 18.01 6.58 4.64
C GLY A 73 18.37 5.65 5.79
N GLN A 74 18.36 6.14 7.04
CA GLN A 74 18.75 5.32 8.20
C GLN A 74 17.66 4.30 8.55
N ALA A 75 16.42 4.72 8.55
CA ALA A 75 15.28 3.82 8.77
C ALA A 75 15.22 2.76 7.66
N LEU A 76 15.39 3.18 6.41
CA LEU A 76 15.42 2.27 5.27
C LEU A 76 16.54 1.24 5.39
N ALA A 77 17.76 1.69 5.71
CA ALA A 77 18.92 0.80 5.86
C ALA A 77 18.67 -0.26 6.94
N THR A 78 18.05 0.12 8.05
CA THR A 78 17.76 -0.82 9.14
C THR A 78 16.69 -1.83 8.72
N LEU A 79 15.66 -1.42 8.00
CA LEU A 79 14.65 -2.34 7.46
C LEU A 79 15.29 -3.35 6.49
N VAL A 80 16.18 -2.90 5.62
CA VAL A 80 16.91 -3.76 4.68
C VAL A 80 17.75 -4.79 5.44
N VAL A 81 18.50 -4.36 6.45
CA VAL A 81 19.33 -5.26 7.25
C VAL A 81 18.48 -6.34 7.92
N ASN A 82 17.34 -5.96 8.52
CA ASN A 82 16.45 -6.92 9.17
C ASN A 82 15.85 -7.91 8.16
N LYS A 83 15.50 -7.44 6.98
CA LYS A 83 15.01 -8.31 5.91
C LYS A 83 16.09 -9.32 5.46
N LEU A 84 17.33 -8.86 5.26
CA LEU A 84 18.43 -9.71 4.82
C LEU A 84 18.82 -10.75 5.85
N ARG A 85 18.62 -10.44 7.13
CA ARG A 85 18.85 -11.41 8.22
C ARG A 85 17.74 -12.44 8.36
N GLY A 86 16.68 -12.30 7.57
CA GLY A 86 15.57 -13.24 7.58
C GLY A 86 14.60 -13.10 8.74
N GLY A 87 14.75 -12.05 9.57
CA GLY A 87 13.89 -11.84 10.73
C GLY A 87 12.52 -11.27 10.42
N LEU A 88 12.36 -10.66 9.25
CA LEU A 88 11.12 -10.00 8.88
C LEU A 88 11.00 -9.93 7.35
N LYS A 89 9.87 -10.38 6.84
CA LYS A 89 9.55 -10.25 5.41
C LYS A 89 8.91 -8.88 5.22
N ILE A 90 9.67 -7.93 4.68
CA ILE A 90 9.24 -6.53 4.61
C ILE A 90 9.63 -5.90 3.28
N ALA A 91 8.80 -4.97 2.82
CA ALA A 91 9.12 -4.05 1.74
C ALA A 91 8.52 -2.69 2.06
N ALA A 92 9.07 -1.66 1.45
CA ALA A 92 8.59 -0.29 1.61
C ALA A 92 8.52 0.41 0.27
N VAL A 93 7.45 1.18 0.06
CA VAL A 93 7.24 2.00 -1.13
C VAL A 93 6.76 3.38 -0.70
N LYS A 94 6.94 4.37 -1.56
CA LYS A 94 6.35 5.69 -1.35
C LYS A 94 4.87 5.66 -1.68
N ALA A 95 4.09 6.44 -0.94
CA ALA A 95 2.69 6.65 -1.25
C ALA A 95 2.54 7.35 -2.61
N PRO A 96 1.56 6.95 -3.42
CA PRO A 96 1.36 7.57 -4.73
C PRO A 96 0.77 8.98 -4.60
N GLY A 97 1.07 9.84 -5.55
CA GLY A 97 0.59 11.22 -5.59
C GLY A 97 1.38 12.17 -4.70
N PHE A 98 0.88 13.38 -4.59
CA PHE A 98 1.51 14.46 -3.81
C PHE A 98 0.42 15.27 -3.09
N GLY A 99 0.74 15.83 -1.93
CA GLY A 99 -0.15 16.72 -1.18
C GLY A 99 -1.48 16.06 -0.81
N ASP A 100 -2.57 16.77 -1.03
CA ASP A 100 -3.91 16.29 -0.70
C ASP A 100 -4.32 15.08 -1.53
N ARG A 101 -3.83 14.98 -2.76
CA ARG A 101 -4.06 13.82 -3.61
C ARG A 101 -3.42 12.55 -3.03
N ARG A 102 -2.23 12.68 -2.44
CA ARG A 102 -1.58 11.57 -1.73
C ARG A 102 -2.43 11.08 -0.57
N LYS A 103 -2.98 12.00 0.23
CA LYS A 103 -3.87 11.64 1.34
C LYS A 103 -5.10 10.89 0.85
N ALA A 104 -5.69 11.37 -0.25
CA ALA A 104 -6.86 10.72 -0.85
C ALA A 104 -6.52 9.32 -1.38
N MET A 105 -5.36 9.16 -2.01
CA MET A 105 -4.94 7.87 -2.54
C MET A 105 -4.58 6.88 -1.42
N LEU A 106 -4.00 7.35 -0.33
CA LEU A 106 -3.78 6.51 0.86
C LEU A 106 -5.13 6.01 1.42
N GLU A 107 -6.15 6.86 1.48
CA GLU A 107 -7.49 6.45 1.90
C GLU A 107 -8.09 5.43 0.93
N ASP A 108 -7.90 5.60 -0.37
CA ASP A 108 -8.37 4.63 -1.36
C ASP A 108 -7.75 3.24 -1.09
N ILE A 109 -6.44 3.22 -0.81
CA ILE A 109 -5.72 1.98 -0.50
C ILE A 109 -6.21 1.39 0.84
N ALA A 110 -6.45 2.24 1.85
CA ALA A 110 -6.97 1.81 3.13
C ALA A 110 -8.32 1.11 2.98
N ILE A 111 -9.22 1.70 2.22
CA ILE A 111 -10.55 1.13 1.96
C ILE A 111 -10.43 -0.19 1.21
N LEU A 112 -9.55 -0.24 0.21
CA LEU A 112 -9.33 -1.45 -0.59
C LEU A 112 -8.79 -2.61 0.26
N THR A 113 -7.92 -2.33 1.21
CA THR A 113 -7.24 -3.36 2.02
C THR A 113 -7.88 -3.59 3.39
N GLY A 114 -8.86 -2.79 3.76
CA GLY A 114 -9.49 -2.88 5.07
C GLY A 114 -8.65 -2.28 6.20
N GLY A 115 -7.66 -1.46 5.85
CA GLY A 115 -6.79 -0.80 6.82
C GLY A 115 -7.26 0.60 7.18
N THR A 116 -6.45 1.26 8.00
CA THR A 116 -6.66 2.64 8.43
C THR A 116 -5.39 3.43 8.16
N VAL A 117 -5.52 4.59 7.53
CA VAL A 117 -4.37 5.49 7.38
C VAL A 117 -3.99 6.02 8.76
N ILE A 118 -2.75 5.77 9.15
CA ILE A 118 -2.22 6.26 10.41
C ILE A 118 -1.86 7.73 10.20
N SER A 119 -2.62 8.61 10.85
CA SER A 119 -2.51 10.06 10.73
C SER A 119 -2.65 10.68 12.11
N GLU A 120 -1.70 11.51 12.48
CA GLU A 120 -1.76 12.23 13.76
C GLU A 120 -2.97 13.17 13.81
N GLU A 121 -3.36 13.72 12.67
CA GLU A 121 -4.55 14.58 12.55
C GLU A 121 -5.84 13.85 12.96
N ARG A 122 -5.85 12.52 12.80
CA ARG A 122 -6.98 11.66 13.16
C ARG A 122 -6.83 10.99 14.51
N GLY A 123 -5.75 11.31 15.24
CA GLY A 123 -5.49 10.74 16.55
C GLY A 123 -4.74 9.42 16.55
N PHE A 124 -4.18 9.02 15.40
CA PHE A 124 -3.38 7.80 15.30
C PHE A 124 -1.89 8.13 15.26
N SER A 125 -1.07 7.28 15.87
CA SER A 125 0.39 7.37 15.79
C SER A 125 0.98 6.00 15.50
N LEU A 126 2.18 5.99 14.89
CA LEU A 126 2.89 4.72 14.63
C LEU A 126 3.20 3.96 15.92
N GLU A 127 3.58 4.68 16.97
CA GLU A 127 3.96 4.08 18.26
C GLU A 127 2.80 3.33 18.92
N ASN A 128 1.58 3.79 18.69
CA ASN A 128 0.37 3.21 19.26
C ASN A 128 -0.40 2.32 18.28
N ALA A 129 0.16 2.08 17.09
CA ALA A 129 -0.50 1.27 16.08
C ALA A 129 -0.58 -0.19 16.51
N THR A 130 -1.70 -0.82 16.17
CA THR A 130 -1.95 -2.24 16.43
C THR A 130 -2.27 -2.95 15.13
N LEU A 131 -2.24 -4.29 15.12
CA LEU A 131 -2.47 -5.08 13.90
C LEU A 131 -3.83 -4.79 13.27
N ASP A 132 -4.83 -4.45 14.05
CA ASP A 132 -6.18 -4.15 13.54
C ASP A 132 -6.26 -2.87 12.72
N LEU A 133 -5.26 -1.99 12.80
CA LEU A 133 -5.17 -0.81 11.94
C LEU A 133 -4.53 -1.11 10.59
N LEU A 134 -3.86 -2.25 10.45
CA LEU A 134 -3.22 -2.62 9.20
C LEU A 134 -4.22 -3.19 8.21
N GLY A 135 -4.05 -2.86 6.93
CA GLY A 135 -4.77 -3.52 5.86
C GLY A 135 -4.17 -4.89 5.55
N THR A 136 -4.88 -5.67 4.78
CA THR A 136 -4.42 -6.98 4.30
C THR A 136 -4.85 -7.19 2.86
N ALA A 137 -4.16 -8.09 2.17
CA ALA A 137 -4.48 -8.49 0.80
C ALA A 137 -4.06 -9.94 0.62
N GLU A 138 -4.57 -10.58 -0.44
CA GLU A 138 -4.13 -11.94 -0.80
C GLU A 138 -2.67 -11.92 -1.25
N GLY A 139 -2.29 -10.92 -2.07
CA GLY A 139 -0.93 -10.79 -2.53
C GLY A 139 -0.58 -9.36 -2.92
N ILE A 140 0.70 -9.04 -2.85
CA ILE A 140 1.23 -7.77 -3.35
C ILE A 140 2.53 -8.08 -4.07
N THR A 141 2.66 -7.57 -5.30
CA THR A 141 3.87 -7.69 -6.10
C THR A 141 4.44 -6.29 -6.35
N ILE A 142 5.72 -6.12 -6.10
CA ILE A 142 6.41 -4.84 -6.26
C ILE A 142 7.61 -5.05 -7.16
N ASP A 143 7.71 -4.26 -8.22
CA ASP A 143 8.94 -4.18 -9.03
C ASP A 143 9.59 -2.81 -8.84
N LYS A 144 10.57 -2.47 -9.69
CA LYS A 144 11.27 -1.19 -9.58
C LYS A 144 10.38 0.03 -9.86
N ASP A 145 9.25 -0.16 -10.54
CA ASP A 145 8.40 0.94 -11.02
C ASP A 145 6.98 0.91 -10.44
N ASN A 146 6.47 -0.26 -10.08
CA ASN A 146 5.05 -0.43 -9.77
C ASN A 146 4.83 -1.30 -8.53
N THR A 147 3.70 -1.04 -7.87
CA THR A 147 3.14 -1.87 -6.80
C THR A 147 1.76 -2.33 -7.24
N THR A 148 1.52 -3.65 -7.18
CA THR A 148 0.24 -4.26 -7.54
C THR A 148 -0.34 -4.98 -6.34
N ILE A 149 -1.53 -4.56 -5.90
CA ILE A 149 -2.28 -5.18 -4.80
C ILE A 149 -3.35 -6.08 -5.43
N VAL A 150 -3.38 -7.34 -5.02
CA VAL A 150 -4.32 -8.34 -5.54
C VAL A 150 -5.24 -8.78 -4.41
N ASN A 151 -6.54 -8.71 -4.63
CA ASN A 151 -7.58 -9.14 -3.67
C ASN A 151 -7.38 -8.55 -2.28
N GLY A 152 -7.51 -7.24 -2.20
CA GLY A 152 -7.53 -6.54 -0.90
C GLY A 152 -8.70 -7.01 -0.05
N SER A 153 -8.52 -7.01 1.27
CA SER A 153 -9.49 -7.54 2.24
C SER A 153 -10.54 -6.51 2.67
N GLY A 154 -10.62 -5.38 1.96
CA GLY A 154 -11.60 -4.35 2.26
C GLY A 154 -13.04 -4.82 2.04
N ASP A 155 -13.97 -4.19 2.78
CA ASP A 155 -15.39 -4.45 2.62
C ASP A 155 -15.89 -3.95 1.27
N ALA A 156 -16.57 -4.80 0.51
CA ALA A 156 -17.10 -4.47 -0.81
C ALA A 156 -18.06 -3.26 -0.75
N SER A 157 -18.85 -3.14 0.31
CA SER A 157 -19.75 -2.00 0.51
C SER A 157 -18.99 -0.69 0.70
N ALA A 158 -17.88 -0.72 1.44
CA ALA A 158 -17.03 0.45 1.66
C ALA A 158 -16.34 0.88 0.37
N ILE A 159 -15.85 -0.07 -0.42
CA ILE A 159 -15.23 0.19 -1.72
C ILE A 159 -16.25 0.84 -2.66
N LYS A 160 -17.45 0.30 -2.73
CA LYS A 160 -18.53 0.85 -3.56
C LYS A 160 -18.92 2.26 -3.13
N ALA A 161 -19.02 2.53 -1.83
CA ALA A 161 -19.30 3.85 -1.29
C ALA A 161 -18.21 4.85 -1.69
N ARG A 162 -16.93 4.45 -1.62
CA ARG A 162 -15.82 5.29 -2.03
C ARG A 162 -15.86 5.60 -3.52
N VAL A 163 -16.13 4.59 -4.35
CA VAL A 163 -16.31 4.75 -5.80
C VAL A 163 -17.39 5.77 -6.10
N ASN A 164 -18.55 5.66 -5.43
CA ASN A 164 -19.65 6.59 -5.63
C ASN A 164 -19.30 8.01 -5.17
N GLN A 165 -18.55 8.15 -4.08
CA GLN A 165 -18.05 9.43 -3.61
C GLN A 165 -17.14 10.11 -4.65
N ILE A 166 -16.23 9.36 -5.25
CA ILE A 166 -15.35 9.88 -6.29
C ILE A 166 -16.16 10.30 -7.52
N LYS A 167 -17.14 9.50 -7.94
CA LYS A 167 -18.03 9.83 -9.05
C LYS A 167 -18.78 11.13 -8.80
N ALA A 168 -19.27 11.33 -7.59
CA ALA A 168 -19.97 12.58 -7.21
C ALA A 168 -19.02 13.78 -7.29
N GLN A 169 -17.79 13.63 -6.86
CA GLN A 169 -16.77 14.69 -6.97
C GLN A 169 -16.45 15.04 -8.42
N ILE A 170 -16.40 14.04 -9.31
CA ILE A 170 -16.20 14.26 -10.75
C ILE A 170 -17.31 15.12 -11.32
N ASP A 171 -18.56 14.85 -10.94
CA ASP A 171 -19.73 15.56 -11.43
C ASP A 171 -19.78 17.02 -10.96
N THR A 172 -19.17 17.34 -9.81
CA THR A 172 -19.25 18.66 -9.19
C THR A 172 -18.01 19.52 -9.41
N THR A 173 -16.87 18.94 -9.76
CA THR A 173 -15.66 19.73 -9.98
C THR A 173 -15.74 20.58 -11.25
N THR A 174 -15.20 21.80 -11.18
CA THR A 174 -15.14 22.72 -12.32
C THR A 174 -13.76 22.74 -12.97
N SER A 175 -12.76 22.10 -12.35
CA SER A 175 -11.39 22.02 -12.86
C SER A 175 -11.22 20.78 -13.73
N ASP A 176 -10.81 20.95 -14.98
CA ASP A 176 -10.51 19.84 -15.87
C ASP A 176 -9.34 18.97 -15.33
N TYR A 177 -8.36 19.62 -14.74
CA TYR A 177 -7.23 18.93 -14.11
C TYR A 177 -7.68 18.05 -12.96
N ASP A 178 -8.48 18.59 -12.03
CA ASP A 178 -8.99 17.83 -10.90
C ASP A 178 -9.90 16.69 -11.36
N LYS A 179 -10.70 16.93 -12.38
CA LYS A 179 -11.56 15.90 -12.97
C LYS A 179 -10.75 14.74 -13.52
N GLU A 180 -9.66 15.04 -14.24
CA GLU A 180 -8.75 14.01 -14.76
C GLU A 180 -8.13 13.19 -13.64
N LYS A 181 -7.67 13.84 -12.57
CA LYS A 181 -7.07 13.16 -11.42
C LYS A 181 -8.09 12.31 -10.65
N LEU A 182 -9.31 12.77 -10.53
CA LEU A 182 -10.40 11.99 -9.92
C LEU A 182 -10.74 10.77 -10.79
N GLN A 183 -10.76 10.93 -12.11
CA GLN A 183 -10.99 9.83 -13.03
C GLN A 183 -9.89 8.76 -12.94
N GLU A 184 -8.63 9.17 -12.78
CA GLU A 184 -7.52 8.24 -12.56
C GLU A 184 -7.70 7.44 -11.27
N ARG A 185 -8.10 8.08 -10.17
CA ARG A 185 -8.37 7.40 -8.91
C ARG A 185 -9.54 6.43 -9.04
N LEU A 186 -10.60 6.85 -9.73
CA LEU A 186 -11.77 6.00 -9.97
C LEU A 186 -11.37 4.74 -10.74
N ALA A 187 -10.59 4.91 -11.80
CA ALA A 187 -10.13 3.77 -12.61
C ALA A 187 -9.28 2.79 -11.80
N LYS A 188 -8.41 3.29 -10.93
CA LYS A 188 -7.58 2.44 -10.08
C LYS A 188 -8.41 1.65 -9.06
N LEU A 189 -9.39 2.30 -8.45
CA LEU A 189 -10.19 1.69 -7.37
C LEU A 189 -11.25 0.74 -7.93
N ALA A 190 -11.87 1.09 -9.04
CA ALA A 190 -12.98 0.32 -9.62
C ALA A 190 -12.55 -0.66 -10.71
N GLY A 191 -11.40 -0.44 -11.35
CA GLY A 191 -11.00 -1.19 -12.54
C GLY A 191 -10.41 -2.56 -12.29
N GLY A 192 -9.99 -2.85 -11.05
CA GLY A 192 -9.33 -4.10 -10.74
C GLY A 192 -7.95 -4.22 -11.37
N VAL A 193 -7.34 -5.39 -11.26
CA VAL A 193 -6.03 -5.71 -11.85
C VAL A 193 -6.10 -7.01 -12.62
N ALA A 194 -5.31 -7.11 -13.69
CA ALA A 194 -5.20 -8.33 -14.48
C ALA A 194 -4.11 -9.22 -13.88
N VAL A 195 -4.43 -10.48 -13.67
CA VAL A 195 -3.50 -11.48 -13.15
C VAL A 195 -3.34 -12.58 -14.20
N LEU A 196 -2.09 -12.88 -14.54
CA LEU A 196 -1.78 -13.95 -15.48
C LEU A 196 -1.56 -15.25 -14.72
N TYR A 197 -2.39 -16.23 -15.01
CA TYR A 197 -2.26 -17.59 -14.48
C TYR A 197 -1.64 -18.50 -15.52
N VAL A 198 -0.69 -19.29 -15.07
CA VAL A 198 0.04 -20.21 -15.94
C VAL A 198 -0.26 -21.65 -15.57
#